data_ef42acf4945b485b8e45fa5cdf263673
#
_entry.id   ef42acf4945b485b8e45fa5cdf263673
#
_cell.length_a   1.000
_cell.length_b   1.000
_cell.length_c   1.000
_cell.angle_alpha   90.00
_cell.angle_beta   90.00
_cell.angle_gamma   90.00
#
_symmetry.space_group_name_H-M   'P 1'
#
loop_
_entity.id
_entity.type
_entity.pdbx_description
1 polymer ?
#
loop_
_entity_poly.entity_id
_entity_poly.type
_entity_poly.pdbx_seq_one_letter_code
_entity_poly.pdbx_strand_id
1 'polypeptide(L)'
;AQQNRSWKFDLEEGLLDSARLARIVANPTTPLSFKQESETEFRDTVVSLLIDNSGSMRGRPISIAAICAEVLVRTLERCQVKTEILGFTTKAWKGGQSREEWLEKGRPATPGRLNDIRHIVYKTADCPWRRSKNNLGLMMKEGLLKENIDGEALDWAYKRLSNRSEKRKILMVISDGAPVDDSTLSSNKSNYLDNHLKHIIKSIEKKSNVELLAIGIGHDVTRYYAKAVTILDVDDLGSVMSKQLINLF
;
A
#
# COMPACT_ATOMS: atom_id res chain seq x y z
N ALA A 1 19.56 6.12 5.51
CA ALA A 1 18.73 5.16 6.26
C ALA A 1 19.09 5.32 7.73
N GLN A 2 18.20 5.87 8.54
CA GLN A 2 18.29 5.75 9.99
C GLN A 2 18.01 4.28 10.31
N GLN A 3 19.08 3.49 10.44
CA GLN A 3 18.99 2.23 11.14
C GLN A 3 18.55 2.57 12.57
N ASN A 4 17.37 2.12 12.96
CA ASN A 4 16.99 2.14 14.36
C ASN A 4 17.90 1.14 15.09
N ARG A 5 19.07 1.64 15.52
CA ARG A 5 20.01 0.88 16.29
C ARG A 5 19.45 0.74 17.69
N SER A 6 19.05 -0.46 18.05
CA SER A 6 18.74 -0.77 19.44
C SER A 6 19.96 -1.38 20.12
N TRP A 7 20.20 -0.99 21.36
CA TRP A 7 21.26 -1.55 22.17
C TRP A 7 20.69 -2.63 23.09
N LYS A 8 21.26 -3.82 23.01
CA LYS A 8 21.07 -4.83 24.06
C LYS A 8 22.12 -4.53 25.14
N PHE A 9 21.66 -4.35 26.35
CA PHE A 9 22.49 -4.07 27.51
C PHE A 9 22.63 -5.31 28.40
N ASP A 10 23.48 -5.20 29.44
CA ASP A 10 23.69 -6.26 30.43
C ASP A 10 24.19 -7.58 29.79
N LEU A 11 25.18 -7.46 28.92
CA LEU A 11 25.83 -8.60 28.28
C LEU A 11 27.21 -8.87 28.89
N GLU A 12 27.67 -10.11 28.71
CA GLU A 12 29.03 -10.55 29.16
C GLU A 12 30.11 -10.17 28.14
N GLU A 13 29.73 -9.94 26.86
CA GLU A 13 30.65 -9.61 25.77
C GLU A 13 30.06 -8.47 24.90
N GLY A 14 30.94 -7.68 24.27
CA GLY A 14 30.55 -6.61 23.34
C GLY A 14 31.29 -5.29 23.59
N LEU A 15 30.63 -4.18 23.32
CA LEU A 15 31.14 -2.83 23.60
C LEU A 15 30.92 -2.50 25.08
N LEU A 16 31.96 -1.99 25.74
CA LEU A 16 31.88 -1.60 27.16
C LEU A 16 30.87 -0.47 27.33
N ASP A 17 29.90 -0.63 28.22
CA ASP A 17 28.95 0.41 28.60
C ASP A 17 29.49 1.22 29.77
N SER A 18 30.12 2.36 29.49
CA SER A 18 30.75 3.25 30.50
C SER A 18 29.75 3.75 31.56
N ALA A 19 28.49 3.87 31.22
CA ALA A 19 27.45 4.30 32.17
C ALA A 19 27.16 3.25 33.27
N ARG A 20 27.54 2.00 33.04
CA ARG A 20 27.27 0.87 33.95
C ARG A 20 28.49 0.33 34.69
N LEU A 21 29.67 0.93 34.46
CA LEU A 21 30.90 0.52 35.13
C LEU A 21 30.82 0.63 36.66
N ALA A 22 30.10 1.61 37.19
CA ALA A 22 29.90 1.72 38.62
C ALA A 22 29.29 0.48 39.30
N ARG A 23 28.53 -0.33 38.53
CA ARG A 23 27.96 -1.58 39.02
C ARG A 23 29.02 -2.65 39.27
N ILE A 24 30.06 -2.74 38.40
CA ILE A 24 31.14 -3.71 38.54
C ILE A 24 31.95 -3.40 39.79
N VAL A 25 32.18 -2.11 40.05
CA VAL A 25 32.89 -1.68 41.24
C VAL A 25 32.13 -2.03 42.52
N ALA A 26 30.81 -1.91 42.48
CA ALA A 26 29.93 -2.26 43.60
C ALA A 26 29.71 -3.77 43.76
N ASN A 27 29.69 -4.51 42.66
CA ASN A 27 29.43 -5.98 42.69
C ASN A 27 30.26 -6.70 41.61
N PRO A 28 31.52 -7.08 41.92
CA PRO A 28 32.43 -7.70 40.94
C PRO A 28 32.02 -9.10 40.44
N THR A 29 31.05 -9.72 41.10
CA THR A 29 30.60 -11.08 40.75
C THR A 29 29.61 -11.11 39.58
N THR A 30 29.11 -9.94 39.11
CA THR A 30 28.18 -9.82 37.97
C THR A 30 28.75 -8.92 36.90
N PRO A 31 29.57 -9.42 35.96
CA PRO A 31 30.30 -8.60 34.97
C PRO A 31 29.41 -8.16 33.78
N LEU A 32 28.13 -7.94 33.97
CA LEU A 32 27.17 -7.56 32.93
C LEU A 32 27.28 -6.07 32.59
N SER A 33 28.38 -5.69 31.91
CA SER A 33 28.71 -4.28 31.59
C SER A 33 28.90 -4.00 30.13
N PHE A 34 28.64 -4.98 29.33
CA PHE A 34 28.77 -4.82 27.88
C PHE A 34 27.42 -4.56 27.25
N LYS A 35 27.45 -3.84 26.14
CA LYS A 35 26.30 -3.62 25.25
C LYS A 35 26.67 -4.05 23.84
N GLN A 36 25.71 -4.60 23.15
CA GLN A 36 25.84 -4.98 21.75
C GLN A 36 24.82 -4.25 20.92
N GLU A 37 25.25 -3.74 19.79
CA GLU A 37 24.35 -3.17 18.80
C GLU A 37 23.49 -4.28 18.21
N SER A 38 22.19 -4.16 18.36
CA SER A 38 21.22 -5.08 17.79
C SER A 38 20.55 -4.36 16.63
N GLU A 39 20.71 -4.87 15.43
CA GLU A 39 19.90 -4.40 14.32
C GLU A 39 18.44 -4.75 14.61
N THR A 40 17.60 -3.72 14.68
CA THR A 40 16.14 -3.94 14.74
C THR A 40 15.76 -4.53 13.40
N GLU A 41 15.42 -5.80 13.38
CA GLU A 41 15.08 -6.51 12.15
C GLU A 41 13.86 -5.84 11.50
N PHE A 42 14.04 -5.21 10.35
CA PHE A 42 12.95 -4.79 9.44
C PHE A 42 12.09 -5.97 8.96
N ARG A 43 12.42 -7.18 9.39
CA ARG A 43 11.80 -8.45 8.99
C ARG A 43 10.32 -8.56 9.32
N ASP A 44 9.82 -7.71 10.21
CA ASP A 44 8.44 -7.78 10.70
C ASP A 44 7.53 -6.71 10.05
N THR A 45 7.91 -6.25 8.88
CA THR A 45 7.15 -5.24 8.12
C THR A 45 6.71 -5.83 6.77
N VAL A 46 5.45 -5.58 6.42
CA VAL A 46 4.89 -5.87 5.10
C VAL A 46 4.29 -4.62 4.48
N VAL A 47 4.57 -4.41 3.22
CA VAL A 47 4.04 -3.28 2.43
C VAL A 47 3.20 -3.84 1.27
N SER A 48 1.92 -3.49 1.21
CA SER A 48 1.06 -3.79 0.07
C SER A 48 0.88 -2.54 -0.77
N LEU A 49 1.22 -2.63 -2.05
CA LEU A 49 0.95 -1.60 -3.05
C LEU A 49 -0.36 -1.93 -3.74
N LEU A 50 -1.34 -1.05 -3.67
CA LEU A 50 -2.62 -1.16 -4.37
C LEU A 50 -2.64 -0.15 -5.51
N ILE A 51 -2.64 -0.63 -6.75
CA ILE A 51 -2.46 0.18 -7.95
C ILE A 51 -3.78 0.26 -8.71
N ASP A 52 -4.17 1.47 -9.03
CA ASP A 52 -5.30 1.75 -9.89
C ASP A 52 -5.00 1.33 -11.33
N ASN A 53 -5.83 0.46 -11.88
CA ASN A 53 -5.79 0.04 -13.28
C ASN A 53 -7.05 0.54 -14.02
N SER A 54 -7.46 1.79 -13.75
CA SER A 54 -8.57 2.45 -14.44
C SER A 54 -8.16 3.01 -15.80
N GLY A 55 -9.16 3.40 -16.60
CA GLY A 55 -8.95 3.93 -17.94
C GLY A 55 -8.23 5.27 -17.95
N SER A 56 -8.37 6.09 -16.91
CA SER A 56 -7.65 7.36 -16.72
C SER A 56 -6.15 7.16 -16.56
N MET A 57 -5.74 6.04 -15.96
CA MET A 57 -4.34 5.65 -15.83
C MET A 57 -3.67 5.29 -17.17
N ARG A 58 -4.43 5.20 -18.27
CA ARG A 58 -3.89 4.78 -19.58
C ARG A 58 -2.77 5.69 -20.07
N GLY A 59 -1.71 5.08 -20.60
CA GLY A 59 -0.55 5.78 -21.17
C GLY A 59 0.50 6.12 -20.12
N ARG A 60 0.81 7.40 -19.96
CA ARG A 60 1.88 7.86 -19.05
C ARG A 60 1.63 7.53 -17.57
N PRO A 61 0.44 7.72 -16.98
CA PRO A 61 0.22 7.45 -15.57
C PRO A 61 0.50 6.00 -15.17
N ILE A 62 0.00 5.01 -15.91
CA ILE A 62 0.23 3.60 -15.58
C ILE A 62 1.71 3.21 -15.69
N SER A 63 2.44 3.83 -16.64
CA SER A 63 3.88 3.60 -16.77
C SER A 63 4.64 4.16 -15.57
N ILE A 64 4.26 5.35 -15.09
CA ILE A 64 4.81 5.94 -13.87
C ILE A 64 4.50 5.05 -12.67
N ALA A 65 3.25 4.59 -12.53
CA ALA A 65 2.85 3.68 -11.45
C ALA A 65 3.66 2.38 -11.45
N ALA A 66 3.91 1.80 -12.62
CA ALA A 66 4.72 0.59 -12.75
C ALA A 66 6.18 0.82 -12.34
N ILE A 67 6.78 1.94 -12.77
CA ILE A 67 8.15 2.30 -12.37
C ILE A 67 8.22 2.57 -10.85
N CYS A 68 7.26 3.31 -10.30
CA CYS A 68 7.15 3.52 -8.85
C CYS A 68 7.10 2.19 -8.09
N ALA A 69 6.24 1.29 -8.51
CA ALA A 69 6.08 -0.02 -7.88
C ALA A 69 7.38 -0.85 -7.97
N GLU A 70 8.04 -0.85 -9.13
CA GLU A 70 9.32 -1.54 -9.29
C GLU A 70 10.40 -0.99 -8.36
N VAL A 71 10.58 0.33 -8.34
CA VAL A 71 11.59 0.99 -7.50
C VAL A 71 11.34 0.71 -6.03
N LEU A 72 10.08 0.87 -5.58
CA LEU A 72 9.68 0.59 -4.20
C LEU A 72 9.97 -0.85 -3.80
N VAL A 73 9.46 -1.79 -4.58
CA VAL A 73 9.60 -3.21 -4.25
C VAL A 73 11.06 -3.64 -4.23
N ARG A 74 11.86 -3.23 -5.21
CA ARG A 74 13.31 -3.54 -5.24
C ARG A 74 14.05 -2.97 -4.05
N THR A 75 13.72 -1.76 -3.64
CA THR A 75 14.36 -1.09 -2.49
C THR A 75 13.94 -1.77 -1.18
N LEU A 76 12.65 -1.99 -0.99
CA LEU A 76 12.10 -2.60 0.21
C LEU A 76 12.58 -4.05 0.40
N GLU A 77 12.62 -4.86 -0.67
CA GLU A 77 13.12 -6.23 -0.58
C GLU A 77 14.63 -6.30 -0.26
N ARG A 78 15.44 -5.33 -0.73
CA ARG A 78 16.84 -5.21 -0.30
C ARG A 78 16.96 -4.93 1.20
N CYS A 79 15.98 -4.24 1.77
CA CYS A 79 15.87 -4.01 3.22
C CYS A 79 15.17 -5.17 3.94
N GLN A 80 14.94 -6.30 3.28
CA GLN A 80 14.25 -7.48 3.83
C GLN A 80 12.79 -7.24 4.23
N VAL A 81 12.15 -6.19 3.74
CA VAL A 81 10.73 -5.92 3.91
C VAL A 81 9.93 -6.72 2.90
N LYS A 82 8.91 -7.43 3.36
CA LYS A 82 8.00 -8.15 2.46
C LYS A 82 7.12 -7.17 1.69
N THR A 83 6.96 -7.42 0.39
CA THR A 83 6.19 -6.53 -0.49
C THR A 83 5.15 -7.30 -1.29
N GLU A 84 3.95 -6.75 -1.39
CA GLU A 84 2.85 -7.24 -2.21
C GLU A 84 2.47 -6.18 -3.25
N ILE A 85 2.12 -6.60 -4.48
CA ILE A 85 1.62 -5.70 -5.53
C ILE A 85 0.25 -6.19 -5.95
N LEU A 86 -0.73 -5.34 -5.75
CA LEU A 86 -2.13 -5.54 -6.07
C LEU A 86 -2.59 -4.52 -7.11
N GLY A 87 -3.57 -4.88 -7.90
CA GLY A 87 -4.22 -3.97 -8.83
C GLY A 87 -5.72 -4.10 -8.77
N PHE A 88 -6.43 -3.07 -9.17
CA PHE A 88 -7.88 -3.09 -9.23
C PHE A 88 -8.42 -2.33 -10.46
N THR A 89 -9.51 -2.83 -10.98
CA THR A 89 -10.28 -2.25 -12.07
C THR A 89 -11.65 -2.95 -12.11
N THR A 90 -12.46 -2.67 -13.12
CA THR A 90 -13.70 -3.41 -13.38
C THR A 90 -13.52 -4.44 -14.50
N LYS A 91 -14.44 -5.39 -14.62
CA LYS A 91 -14.46 -6.39 -15.72
C LYS A 91 -14.96 -5.80 -17.03
N ALA A 92 -15.91 -4.89 -16.97
CA ALA A 92 -16.56 -4.29 -18.12
C ALA A 92 -16.52 -2.77 -18.06
N TRP A 93 -16.71 -2.11 -19.20
CA TRP A 93 -17.08 -0.72 -19.29
C TRP A 93 -18.59 -0.58 -19.10
N LYS A 94 -19.03 0.40 -18.29
CA LYS A 94 -20.45 0.76 -18.12
C LYS A 94 -21.34 -0.40 -17.67
N GLY A 95 -20.88 -1.17 -16.70
CA GLY A 95 -21.61 -2.25 -16.08
C GLY A 95 -21.03 -3.64 -16.36
N GLY A 96 -21.80 -4.66 -16.06
CA GLY A 96 -21.43 -6.06 -16.19
C GLY A 96 -22.61 -6.91 -15.77
N GLN A 97 -22.36 -8.14 -15.35
CA GLN A 97 -23.40 -9.07 -14.89
C GLN A 97 -24.25 -8.45 -13.76
N SER A 98 -23.63 -7.73 -12.83
CA SER A 98 -24.35 -7.03 -11.75
C SER A 98 -25.40 -6.04 -12.27
N ARG A 99 -25.12 -5.36 -13.39
CA ARG A 99 -26.06 -4.45 -14.04
C ARG A 99 -27.17 -5.20 -14.77
N GLU A 100 -26.84 -6.29 -15.44
CA GLU A 100 -27.81 -7.15 -16.13
C GLU A 100 -28.84 -7.69 -15.14
N GLU A 101 -28.41 -8.26 -14.05
CA GLU A 101 -29.28 -8.72 -12.95
C GLU A 101 -30.17 -7.62 -12.38
N TRP A 102 -29.67 -6.40 -12.26
CA TRP A 102 -30.45 -5.25 -11.81
C TRP A 102 -31.55 -4.87 -12.81
N LEU A 103 -31.22 -4.93 -14.11
CA LEU A 103 -32.22 -4.67 -15.18
C LEU A 103 -33.31 -5.73 -15.18
N GLU A 104 -32.96 -7.00 -15.05
CA GLU A 104 -33.91 -8.12 -14.97
C GLU A 104 -34.83 -8.03 -13.75
N LYS A 105 -34.33 -7.55 -12.63
CA LYS A 105 -35.10 -7.32 -11.39
C LYS A 105 -35.99 -6.07 -11.43
N GLY A 106 -36.13 -5.42 -12.59
CA GLY A 106 -37.03 -4.24 -12.74
C GLY A 106 -36.43 -2.93 -12.23
N ARG A 107 -35.13 -2.80 -12.15
CA ARG A 107 -34.41 -1.58 -11.77
C ARG A 107 -34.80 -1.03 -10.39
N PRO A 108 -34.67 -1.80 -9.31
CA PRO A 108 -34.94 -1.29 -7.97
C PRO A 108 -34.15 -0.02 -7.68
N ALA A 109 -34.71 0.89 -6.88
CA ALA A 109 -34.07 2.14 -6.52
C ALA A 109 -32.82 1.90 -5.64
N THR A 110 -31.80 2.74 -5.80
CA THR A 110 -30.54 2.69 -5.03
C THR A 110 -29.85 1.29 -5.03
N PRO A 111 -29.49 0.78 -6.19
CA PRO A 111 -29.02 -0.59 -6.33
C PRO A 111 -27.63 -0.84 -5.71
N GLY A 112 -26.88 0.21 -5.41
CA GLY A 112 -25.48 0.07 -5.06
C GLY A 112 -24.57 -0.08 -6.28
N ARG A 113 -23.50 -0.87 -6.16
CA ARG A 113 -22.56 -1.11 -7.26
C ARG A 113 -23.22 -1.90 -8.39
N LEU A 114 -23.06 -1.42 -9.62
CA LEU A 114 -23.61 -2.04 -10.85
C LEU A 114 -22.54 -2.50 -11.84
N ASN A 115 -21.30 -2.64 -11.41
CA ASN A 115 -20.23 -3.18 -12.25
C ASN A 115 -19.53 -4.34 -11.53
N ASP A 116 -18.96 -5.25 -12.30
CA ASP A 116 -18.21 -6.37 -11.75
C ASP A 116 -16.78 -5.96 -11.50
N ILE A 117 -16.31 -6.13 -10.27
CA ILE A 117 -14.94 -5.80 -9.88
C ILE A 117 -13.95 -6.85 -10.40
N ARG A 118 -12.73 -6.37 -10.66
CA ARG A 118 -11.56 -7.19 -10.98
C ARG A 118 -10.40 -6.79 -10.09
N HIS A 119 -10.08 -7.64 -9.14
CA HIS A 119 -8.91 -7.52 -8.29
C HIS A 119 -7.78 -8.41 -8.81
N ILE A 120 -6.57 -7.88 -8.89
CA ILE A 120 -5.44 -8.53 -9.52
C ILE A 120 -4.30 -8.62 -8.51
N VAL A 121 -3.67 -9.78 -8.43
CA VAL A 121 -2.45 -9.99 -7.63
C VAL A 121 -1.27 -10.11 -8.59
N TYR A 122 -0.49 -9.06 -8.74
CA TYR A 122 0.73 -9.08 -9.56
C TYR A 122 1.89 -9.77 -8.84
N LYS A 123 1.97 -9.54 -7.52
CA LYS A 123 2.98 -10.15 -6.65
C LYS A 123 2.40 -10.39 -5.27
N THR A 124 2.53 -11.59 -4.76
CA THR A 124 2.21 -11.90 -3.35
C THR A 124 3.38 -11.52 -2.44
N ALA A 125 3.11 -11.26 -1.17
CA ALA A 125 4.12 -10.85 -0.19
C ALA A 125 5.26 -11.87 0.00
N ASP A 126 4.96 -13.15 -0.16
CA ASP A 126 5.93 -14.24 0.03
C ASP A 126 6.68 -14.64 -1.25
N CYS A 127 6.33 -14.05 -2.40
CA CYS A 127 7.00 -14.27 -3.67
C CYS A 127 8.08 -13.20 -3.87
N PRO A 128 9.36 -13.56 -4.09
CA PRO A 128 10.39 -12.56 -4.33
C PRO A 128 10.20 -11.84 -5.67
N TRP A 129 10.58 -10.57 -5.72
CA TRP A 129 10.46 -9.71 -6.90
C TRP A 129 11.00 -10.36 -8.18
N ARG A 130 12.16 -11.01 -8.08
CA ARG A 130 12.82 -11.65 -9.23
C ARG A 130 11.93 -12.63 -9.99
N ARG A 131 10.97 -13.29 -9.30
CA ARG A 131 10.00 -14.22 -9.92
C ARG A 131 8.78 -13.50 -10.48
N SER A 132 8.43 -12.34 -9.94
CA SER A 132 7.18 -11.62 -10.25
C SER A 132 7.37 -10.44 -11.18
N LYS A 133 8.60 -10.03 -11.50
CA LYS A 133 8.89 -8.82 -12.29
C LYS A 133 8.13 -8.76 -13.63
N ASN A 134 7.98 -9.88 -14.30
CA ASN A 134 7.31 -9.95 -15.61
C ASN A 134 5.79 -9.71 -15.47
N ASN A 135 5.20 -9.99 -14.30
CA ASN A 135 3.77 -9.79 -14.08
C ASN A 135 3.40 -8.31 -14.09
N LEU A 136 4.34 -7.43 -13.73
CA LEU A 136 4.09 -5.99 -13.72
C LEU A 136 3.81 -5.46 -15.14
N GLY A 137 4.40 -6.08 -16.17
CA GLY A 137 4.12 -5.75 -17.57
C GLY A 137 2.65 -5.98 -17.98
N LEU A 138 1.92 -6.84 -17.26
CA LEU A 138 0.49 -7.05 -17.51
C LEU A 138 -0.35 -5.80 -17.24
N MET A 139 0.13 -4.85 -16.41
CA MET A 139 -0.56 -3.59 -16.14
C MET A 139 -0.71 -2.75 -17.41
N MET A 140 0.23 -2.87 -18.35
CA MET A 140 0.22 -2.13 -19.61
C MET A 140 -0.58 -2.85 -20.71
N LYS A 141 -1.19 -4.02 -20.42
CA LYS A 141 -1.94 -4.76 -21.41
C LYS A 141 -3.18 -4.00 -21.84
N GLU A 142 -3.33 -3.77 -23.13
CA GLU A 142 -4.53 -3.17 -23.71
C GLU A 142 -5.78 -3.97 -23.33
N GLY A 143 -6.87 -3.27 -23.01
CA GLY A 143 -8.13 -3.88 -22.60
C GLY A 143 -8.21 -4.30 -21.12
N LEU A 144 -7.12 -4.20 -20.35
CA LEU A 144 -7.17 -4.41 -18.90
C LEU A 144 -7.78 -3.21 -18.17
N LEU A 145 -7.34 -2.01 -18.55
CA LEU A 145 -7.74 -0.74 -17.93
C LEU A 145 -9.20 -0.40 -18.26
N LYS A 146 -10.03 -0.26 -17.22
CA LYS A 146 -11.47 0.05 -17.34
C LYS A 146 -11.88 1.09 -16.30
N GLU A 147 -13.00 0.90 -15.62
CA GLU A 147 -13.49 1.78 -14.56
C GLU A 147 -12.91 1.40 -13.19
N ASN A 148 -13.05 2.25 -12.19
CA ASN A 148 -12.48 2.05 -10.87
C ASN A 148 -13.51 2.18 -9.74
N ILE A 149 -13.46 1.23 -8.79
CA ILE A 149 -14.28 1.18 -7.57
C ILE A 149 -13.34 1.06 -6.38
N ASP A 150 -12.75 2.18 -6.01
CA ASP A 150 -11.62 2.28 -5.08
C ASP A 150 -11.97 1.79 -3.67
N GLY A 151 -13.18 2.10 -3.18
CA GLY A 151 -13.58 1.72 -1.83
C GLY A 151 -13.56 0.20 -1.58
N GLU A 152 -14.12 -0.59 -2.52
CA GLU A 152 -14.12 -2.04 -2.40
C GLU A 152 -12.71 -2.63 -2.62
N ALA A 153 -11.92 -2.02 -3.51
CA ALA A 153 -10.54 -2.42 -3.74
C ALA A 153 -9.67 -2.18 -2.49
N LEU A 154 -9.84 -1.04 -1.84
CA LEU A 154 -9.13 -0.69 -0.62
C LEU A 154 -9.50 -1.63 0.54
N ASP A 155 -10.79 -1.95 0.71
CA ASP A 155 -11.27 -2.90 1.72
C ASP A 155 -10.70 -4.31 1.48
N TRP A 156 -10.66 -4.74 0.21
CA TRP A 156 -10.06 -6.02 -0.17
C TRP A 156 -8.56 -6.08 0.16
N ALA A 157 -7.80 -5.06 -0.22
CA ALA A 157 -6.37 -4.98 0.05
C ALA A 157 -6.11 -4.92 1.57
N TYR A 158 -6.91 -4.15 2.30
CA TYR A 158 -6.86 -4.08 3.75
C TYR A 158 -7.09 -5.44 4.41
N LYS A 159 -8.13 -6.17 4.01
CA LYS A 159 -8.44 -7.51 4.54
C LYS A 159 -7.30 -8.50 4.29
N ARG A 160 -6.69 -8.46 3.10
CA ARG A 160 -5.50 -9.28 2.79
C ARG A 160 -4.34 -8.96 3.72
N LEU A 161 -4.05 -7.68 3.89
CA LEU A 161 -2.93 -7.20 4.70
C LEU A 161 -3.17 -7.45 6.20
N SER A 162 -4.40 -7.30 6.67
CA SER A 162 -4.77 -7.53 8.07
C SER A 162 -4.53 -8.98 8.52
N ASN A 163 -4.73 -9.94 7.61
CA ASN A 163 -4.53 -11.36 7.86
C ASN A 163 -3.06 -11.79 7.91
N ARG A 164 -2.13 -10.87 7.64
CA ARG A 164 -0.69 -11.14 7.72
C ARG A 164 -0.22 -11.15 9.18
N SER A 165 0.85 -11.89 9.43
CA SER A 165 1.44 -12.04 10.78
C SER A 165 2.42 -10.93 11.15
N GLU A 166 2.89 -10.15 10.16
CA GLU A 166 3.85 -9.08 10.38
C GLU A 166 3.29 -8.01 11.32
N LYS A 167 4.13 -7.48 12.21
CA LYS A 167 3.73 -6.49 13.22
C LYS A 167 3.39 -5.15 12.59
N ARG A 168 4.23 -4.69 11.66
CA ARG A 168 4.01 -3.44 10.95
C ARG A 168 3.44 -3.71 9.56
N LYS A 169 2.32 -3.08 9.27
CA LYS A 169 1.55 -3.29 8.04
C LYS A 169 1.31 -1.94 7.38
N ILE A 170 1.76 -1.80 6.14
CA ILE A 170 1.64 -0.54 5.39
C ILE A 170 0.86 -0.83 4.12
N LEU A 171 -0.23 -0.09 3.90
CA LEU A 171 -1.02 -0.13 2.68
C LEU A 171 -0.79 1.18 1.91
N MET A 172 -0.20 1.07 0.74
CA MET A 172 0.10 2.21 -0.12
C MET A 172 -0.77 2.15 -1.38
N VAL A 173 -1.57 3.16 -1.59
CA VAL A 173 -2.46 3.29 -2.75
C VAL A 173 -1.79 4.17 -3.80
N ILE A 174 -1.80 3.73 -5.05
CA ILE A 174 -1.33 4.50 -6.20
C ILE A 174 -2.51 4.68 -7.14
N SER A 175 -3.01 5.91 -7.27
CA SER A 175 -4.18 6.25 -8.07
C SER A 175 -4.03 7.64 -8.68
N ASP A 176 -4.78 7.92 -9.74
CA ASP A 176 -4.81 9.22 -10.41
C ASP A 176 -6.02 10.09 -10.03
N GLY A 177 -6.86 9.66 -9.08
CA GLY A 177 -7.93 10.53 -8.66
C GLY A 177 -9.13 9.90 -7.97
N ALA A 178 -10.31 10.22 -8.48
CA ALA A 178 -11.59 9.84 -7.90
C ALA A 178 -12.11 8.49 -8.42
N PRO A 179 -12.90 7.77 -7.60
CA PRO A 179 -13.59 6.58 -8.07
C PRO A 179 -14.64 6.93 -9.12
N VAL A 180 -14.58 6.26 -10.27
CA VAL A 180 -15.51 6.47 -11.39
C VAL A 180 -16.00 5.15 -11.94
N ASP A 181 -17.32 4.95 -11.88
CA ASP A 181 -18.05 3.88 -12.55
C ASP A 181 -19.38 4.42 -13.05
N ASP A 182 -19.50 4.58 -14.36
CA ASP A 182 -20.66 5.23 -15.00
C ASP A 182 -21.99 4.56 -14.64
N SER A 183 -21.98 3.23 -14.58
CA SER A 183 -23.21 2.45 -14.29
C SER A 183 -23.69 2.66 -12.85
N THR A 184 -22.76 2.67 -11.92
CA THR A 184 -23.06 2.90 -10.50
C THR A 184 -23.47 4.36 -10.26
N LEU A 185 -22.73 5.31 -10.82
CA LEU A 185 -23.00 6.75 -10.62
C LEU A 185 -24.32 7.19 -11.26
N SER A 186 -24.71 6.63 -12.41
CA SER A 186 -25.99 6.97 -13.09
C SER A 186 -27.22 6.46 -12.35
N SER A 187 -27.09 5.43 -11.53
CA SER A 187 -28.21 4.76 -10.85
C SER A 187 -28.27 5.01 -9.34
N ASN A 188 -27.26 5.66 -8.80
CA ASN A 188 -27.17 6.06 -7.39
C ASN A 188 -26.97 7.57 -7.26
N LYS A 189 -26.80 8.05 -6.03
CA LYS A 189 -26.40 9.44 -5.80
C LYS A 189 -25.00 9.67 -6.37
N SER A 190 -24.76 10.83 -6.97
CA SER A 190 -23.47 11.18 -7.61
C SER A 190 -22.24 11.06 -6.72
N ASN A 191 -22.41 11.16 -5.40
CA ASN A 191 -21.33 11.04 -4.41
C ASN A 191 -21.24 9.64 -3.77
N TYR A 192 -21.92 8.62 -4.32
CA TYR A 192 -22.00 7.28 -3.73
C TYR A 192 -20.62 6.65 -3.56
N LEU A 193 -19.84 6.57 -4.65
CA LEU A 193 -18.51 5.97 -4.63
C LEU A 193 -17.51 6.79 -3.78
N ASP A 194 -17.58 8.11 -3.87
CA ASP A 194 -16.74 9.03 -3.10
C ASP A 194 -16.99 8.89 -1.59
N ASN A 195 -18.25 8.83 -1.18
CA ASN A 195 -18.63 8.63 0.23
C ASN A 195 -18.20 7.25 0.73
N HIS A 196 -18.34 6.21 -0.10
CA HIS A 196 -17.91 4.87 0.24
C HIS A 196 -16.41 4.81 0.46
N LEU A 197 -15.61 5.37 -0.47
CA LEU A 197 -14.15 5.45 -0.32
C LEU A 197 -13.76 6.17 0.97
N LYS A 198 -14.32 7.35 1.23
CA LYS A 198 -14.07 8.11 2.47
C LYS A 198 -14.44 7.34 3.73
N HIS A 199 -15.52 6.56 3.69
CA HIS A 199 -15.93 5.71 4.81
C HIS A 199 -14.89 4.62 5.09
N ILE A 200 -14.43 3.93 4.07
CA ILE A 200 -13.41 2.87 4.19
C ILE A 200 -12.10 3.44 4.70
N ILE A 201 -11.62 4.55 4.12
CA ILE A 201 -10.39 5.23 4.58
C ILE A 201 -10.49 5.55 6.07
N LYS A 202 -11.56 6.22 6.51
CA LYS A 202 -11.76 6.55 7.92
C LYS A 202 -11.84 5.32 8.82
N SER A 203 -12.40 4.23 8.33
CA SER A 203 -12.46 2.98 9.08
C SER A 203 -11.07 2.38 9.29
N ILE A 204 -10.23 2.37 8.25
CA ILE A 204 -8.87 1.86 8.31
C ILE A 204 -8.01 2.74 9.24
N GLU A 205 -8.02 4.06 9.03
CA GLU A 205 -7.20 5.00 9.80
C GLU A 205 -7.55 5.03 11.29
N LYS A 206 -8.83 4.84 11.65
CA LYS A 206 -9.30 4.91 13.06
C LYS A 206 -9.24 3.59 13.81
N LYS A 207 -9.42 2.46 13.14
CA LYS A 207 -9.69 1.17 13.78
C LYS A 207 -8.61 0.12 13.57
N SER A 208 -7.58 0.41 12.79
CA SER A 208 -6.60 -0.60 12.43
C SER A 208 -5.16 -0.22 12.76
N ASN A 209 -4.32 -1.26 12.85
CA ASN A 209 -2.86 -1.13 12.97
C ASN A 209 -2.19 -1.03 11.59
N VAL A 210 -2.95 -0.74 10.53
CA VAL A 210 -2.44 -0.60 9.17
C VAL A 210 -2.18 0.88 8.88
N GLU A 211 -0.94 1.21 8.55
CA GLU A 211 -0.59 2.55 8.09
C GLU A 211 -1.06 2.72 6.65
N LEU A 212 -1.92 3.72 6.40
CA LEU A 212 -2.43 4.02 5.07
C LEU A 212 -1.71 5.22 4.47
N LEU A 213 -1.20 5.06 3.25
CA LEU A 213 -0.53 6.10 2.47
C LEU A 213 -1.09 6.12 1.06
N ALA A 214 -1.05 7.29 0.41
CA ALA A 214 -1.45 7.41 -0.98
C ALA A 214 -0.40 8.15 -1.82
N ILE A 215 -0.26 7.72 -3.07
CA ILE A 215 0.53 8.39 -4.09
C ILE A 215 -0.41 8.74 -5.23
N GLY A 216 -0.65 10.04 -5.41
CA GLY A 216 -1.40 10.58 -6.53
C GLY A 216 -0.50 10.73 -7.76
N ILE A 217 -0.95 10.26 -8.91
CA ILE A 217 -0.23 10.44 -10.18
C ILE A 217 -0.98 11.46 -11.03
N GLY A 218 -0.38 12.64 -11.24
CA GLY A 218 -0.97 13.71 -12.01
C GLY A 218 -2.13 14.46 -11.33
N HIS A 219 -2.69 13.92 -10.26
CA HIS A 219 -3.81 14.50 -9.51
C HIS A 219 -3.58 14.46 -8.02
N ASP A 220 -4.15 15.44 -7.32
CA ASP A 220 -4.07 15.54 -5.87
C ASP A 220 -5.10 14.62 -5.20
N VAL A 221 -4.59 13.68 -4.39
CA VAL A 221 -5.38 12.71 -3.62
C VAL A 221 -5.48 13.08 -2.13
N THR A 222 -4.94 14.22 -1.70
CA THR A 222 -4.96 14.69 -0.30
C THR A 222 -6.37 14.90 0.24
N ARG A 223 -7.35 15.11 -0.65
CA ARG A 223 -8.77 15.22 -0.26
C ARG A 223 -9.36 13.93 0.31
N TYR A 224 -8.71 12.78 0.08
CA TYR A 224 -9.16 11.49 0.57
C TYR A 224 -8.28 10.96 1.69
N TYR A 225 -6.97 11.06 1.54
CA TYR A 225 -5.99 10.40 2.41
C TYR A 225 -5.24 11.42 3.28
N ALA A 226 -5.13 11.14 4.58
CA ALA A 226 -4.42 12.01 5.51
C ALA A 226 -2.90 12.06 5.23
N LYS A 227 -2.33 10.93 4.77
CA LYS A 227 -0.93 10.84 4.33
C LYS A 227 -0.90 10.60 2.84
N ALA A 228 -0.75 11.66 2.06
CA ALA A 228 -0.72 11.58 0.60
C ALA A 228 0.43 12.40 0.02
N VAL A 229 0.94 11.96 -1.12
CA VAL A 229 1.94 12.65 -1.92
C VAL A 229 1.53 12.62 -3.37
N THR A 230 1.76 13.70 -4.10
CA THR A 230 1.45 13.80 -5.53
C THR A 230 2.72 13.78 -6.34
N ILE A 231 2.74 12.98 -7.39
CA ILE A 231 3.80 12.91 -8.40
C ILE A 231 3.23 13.47 -9.69
N LEU A 232 3.78 14.58 -10.16
CA LEU A 232 3.34 15.24 -11.40
C LEU A 232 4.13 14.75 -12.60
N ASP A 233 5.42 14.51 -12.43
CA ASP A 233 6.33 14.06 -13.49
C ASP A 233 7.24 12.90 -13.07
N VAL A 234 7.76 12.17 -14.06
CA VAL A 234 8.74 11.08 -13.86
C VAL A 234 10.01 11.60 -13.21
N ASP A 235 10.42 12.82 -13.50
CA ASP A 235 11.63 13.43 -12.95
C ASP A 235 11.53 13.65 -11.42
N ASP A 236 10.33 13.88 -10.90
CA ASP A 236 10.07 14.04 -9.47
C ASP A 236 10.05 12.70 -8.71
N LEU A 237 9.87 11.60 -9.43
CA LEU A 237 9.65 10.28 -8.88
C LEU A 237 10.76 9.86 -7.91
N GLY A 238 12.02 10.03 -8.29
CA GLY A 238 13.17 9.66 -7.46
C GLY A 238 13.22 10.43 -6.14
N SER A 239 12.99 11.74 -6.19
CA SER A 239 13.02 12.62 -5.01
C SER A 239 11.85 12.36 -4.07
N VAL A 240 10.64 12.21 -4.61
CA VAL A 240 9.40 11.95 -3.87
C VAL A 240 9.45 10.57 -3.23
N MET A 241 9.87 9.56 -3.98
CA MET A 241 9.99 8.18 -3.46
C MET A 241 11.04 8.07 -2.35
N SER A 242 12.20 8.73 -2.52
CA SER A 242 13.23 8.76 -1.48
C SER A 242 12.73 9.42 -0.20
N LYS A 243 12.04 10.56 -0.29
CA LYS A 243 11.42 11.22 0.86
C LYS A 243 10.37 10.34 1.54
N GLN A 244 9.53 9.65 0.76
CA GLN A 244 8.51 8.75 1.32
C GLN A 244 9.15 7.56 2.03
N LEU A 245 10.17 6.94 1.46
CA LEU A 245 10.88 5.84 2.11
C LEU A 245 11.56 6.30 3.41
N ILE A 246 12.17 7.50 3.43
CA ILE A 246 12.78 8.07 4.64
C ILE A 246 11.72 8.35 5.71
N ASN A 247 10.54 8.83 5.33
CA ASN A 247 9.45 9.10 6.28
C ASN A 247 8.77 7.82 6.78
N LEU A 248 8.90 6.73 6.05
CA LEU A 248 8.34 5.42 6.40
C LEU A 248 9.22 4.63 7.36
N PHE A 249 10.52 4.80 7.31
CA PHE A 249 11.53 4.05 8.06
C PHE A 249 12.51 4.97 8.80
#